data_23bfd31129aac6d7967bb66ca0c58e4b
#
_entry.id   23bfd31129aac6d7967bb66ca0c58e4b
#
_cell.length_a   1.000
_cell.length_b   1.000
_cell.length_c   1.000
_cell.angle_alpha   90.00
_cell.angle_beta   90.00
_cell.angle_gamma   90.00
#
_symmetry.space_group_name_H-M   'P 1'
#
loop_
_entity.id
_entity.type
_entity.pdbx_description
1 polymer ?
#
loop_
_entity_poly.entity_id
_entity_poly.type
_entity_poly.pdbx_seq_one_letter_code
_entity_poly.pdbx_strand_id
1 'polypeptide(L)'
;MRLVNRNALVAALALFGMPVAFAQTASAPLPGYECKMLTITEQPSMDPTFHVVVRSGPSETSPAAGWASAVVIIKMPEIPQNGFLQMLLPNNRMVWIAADDTKPYRSVSNPNARCQPEILPSGRVGFGPG
;
A
#
# COMPACT_ATOMS: atom_id res chain seq x y z
N MET A 1 52.71 9.08 -25.26
CA MET A 1 52.31 9.82 -24.15
C MET A 1 50.91 10.29 -24.20
N ARG A 2 50.61 11.07 -25.15
CA ARG A 2 49.31 11.65 -25.24
C ARG A 2 48.23 10.64 -25.33
N LEU A 3 48.51 9.56 -25.90
CA LEU A 3 47.50 8.56 -26.13
C LEU A 3 46.76 8.17 -24.92
N VAL A 4 47.46 8.14 -23.85
CA VAL A 4 46.94 7.62 -22.65
C VAL A 4 45.67 8.34 -22.18
N ASN A 5 45.68 9.60 -22.38
CA ASN A 5 44.58 10.37 -21.85
C ASN A 5 43.26 10.01 -22.39
N ARG A 6 43.24 9.77 -23.61
CA ARG A 6 41.96 9.55 -24.25
C ARG A 6 41.30 8.30 -23.75
N ASN A 7 42.09 7.38 -23.43
CA ASN A 7 41.56 6.12 -23.00
C ASN A 7 40.75 6.27 -21.72
N ALA A 8 41.23 7.11 -20.90
CA ALA A 8 40.56 7.29 -19.63
C ALA A 8 39.16 7.83 -19.81
N LEU A 9 39.00 8.67 -20.77
CA LEU A 9 37.71 9.27 -20.99
C LEU A 9 36.65 8.27 -21.40
N VAL A 10 37.07 7.41 -22.27
CA VAL A 10 36.12 6.45 -22.78
C VAL A 10 35.58 5.57 -21.69
N ALA A 11 36.43 5.16 -20.82
CA ALA A 11 35.99 4.30 -19.76
C ALA A 11 34.94 4.94 -18.89
N ALA A 12 35.05 6.18 -18.66
CA ALA A 12 34.11 6.87 -17.82
C ALA A 12 32.71 6.87 -18.39
N LEU A 13 32.61 7.03 -19.66
CA LEU A 13 31.31 7.10 -20.27
C LEU A 13 30.52 5.83 -20.18
N ALA A 14 31.20 4.74 -20.32
CA ALA A 14 30.51 3.47 -20.38
C ALA A 14 29.79 3.13 -19.11
N LEU A 15 30.20 3.71 -18.03
CA LEU A 15 29.64 3.34 -16.76
C LEU A 15 28.38 4.05 -16.38
N PHE A 16 28.08 5.07 -17.10
CA PHE A 16 26.98 5.88 -16.67
C PHE A 16 25.68 5.27 -16.90
N GLY A 17 24.83 5.58 -16.51
CA GLY A 17 23.51 5.54 -16.81
C GLY A 17 22.83 4.24 -17.13
N MET A 18 23.46 3.35 -17.73
CA MET A 18 22.76 2.17 -18.13
C MET A 18 22.12 1.42 -17.02
N PRO A 19 22.82 1.11 -15.97
CA PRO A 19 22.26 0.26 -14.93
C PRO A 19 21.14 0.91 -14.14
N VAL A 20 21.02 2.20 -14.19
CA VAL A 20 20.10 2.88 -13.30
C VAL A 20 18.67 2.77 -13.76
N ALA A 21 18.46 2.70 -15.03
CA ALA A 21 17.12 2.80 -15.60
C ALA A 21 16.22 1.63 -15.27
N PHE A 22 16.76 0.49 -14.93
CA PHE A 22 15.95 -0.70 -14.77
C PHE A 22 15.50 -0.98 -13.36
N ALA A 23 15.96 -0.23 -12.42
CA ALA A 23 15.71 -0.53 -11.02
C ALA A 23 14.31 -0.17 -10.56
N GLN A 24 13.52 0.49 -11.37
CA GLN A 24 12.28 1.10 -10.91
C GLN A 24 11.02 0.44 -11.39
N THR A 25 11.12 -0.74 -11.99
CA THR A 25 9.95 -1.37 -12.57
C THR A 25 9.32 -2.42 -11.68
N ALA A 26 9.96 -2.81 -10.60
CA ALA A 26 9.44 -3.85 -9.72
C ALA A 26 8.65 -3.26 -8.57
N SER A 27 7.64 -4.01 -8.13
CA SER A 27 6.95 -3.70 -6.88
C SER A 27 7.88 -3.98 -5.71
N ALA A 28 7.70 -3.26 -4.63
CA ALA A 28 8.48 -3.44 -3.41
C ALA A 28 7.56 -3.60 -2.21
N PRO A 29 7.91 -4.45 -1.25
CA PRO A 29 7.13 -4.55 -0.02
C PRO A 29 7.04 -3.20 0.68
N LEU A 30 5.93 -2.98 1.36
CA LEU A 30 5.71 -1.79 2.16
C LEU A 30 5.81 -2.15 3.63
N PRO A 31 6.97 -1.91 4.27
CA PRO A 31 7.14 -2.27 5.67
C PRO A 31 6.30 -1.38 6.58
N GLY A 32 5.90 -1.94 7.73
CA GLY A 32 5.14 -1.19 8.70
C GLY A 32 3.65 -1.11 8.42
N TYR A 33 3.15 -1.90 7.50
CA TYR A 33 1.74 -1.97 7.16
C TYR A 33 1.31 -3.41 6.98
N GLU A 34 0.05 -3.67 7.25
CA GLU A 34 -0.57 -4.98 7.03
C GLU A 34 -1.92 -4.84 6.37
N CYS A 35 -2.31 -5.88 5.64
CA CYS A 35 -3.65 -5.96 5.09
C CYS A 35 -4.63 -6.40 6.16
N LYS A 36 -5.80 -5.79 6.14
CA LYS A 36 -6.97 -6.25 6.90
C LYS A 36 -8.17 -6.28 5.97
N MET A 37 -9.23 -6.90 6.40
CA MET A 37 -10.47 -6.96 5.64
C MET A 37 -11.54 -6.16 6.34
N LEU A 38 -12.54 -5.73 5.58
CA LEU A 38 -13.73 -5.16 6.17
C LEU A 38 -14.64 -6.25 6.68
N THR A 39 -15.26 -6.00 7.81
CA THR A 39 -16.22 -6.95 8.40
C THR A 39 -17.41 -7.19 7.49
N ILE A 40 -17.78 -6.20 6.69
CA ILE A 40 -18.93 -6.31 5.79
C ILE A 40 -18.70 -7.29 4.65
N THR A 41 -17.47 -7.71 4.40
CA THR A 41 -17.20 -8.66 3.32
C THR A 41 -17.79 -10.04 3.58
N GLU A 42 -18.21 -10.30 4.79
CA GLU A 42 -18.88 -11.55 5.12
C GLU A 42 -20.37 -11.51 4.83
N GLN A 43 -20.90 -10.35 4.50
CA GLN A 43 -22.32 -10.20 4.26
C GLN A 43 -22.66 -10.72 2.87
N PRO A 44 -23.71 -11.50 2.74
CA PRO A 44 -24.11 -12.02 1.44
C PRO A 44 -24.65 -10.94 0.51
N SER A 45 -25.06 -9.83 1.06
CA SER A 45 -25.61 -8.76 0.25
C SER A 45 -24.49 -7.95 -0.36
N MET A 46 -24.44 -7.93 -1.68
CA MET A 46 -23.50 -7.14 -2.43
C MET A 46 -24.13 -5.83 -2.85
N ASP A 47 -24.71 -5.13 -1.90
CA ASP A 47 -25.32 -3.83 -2.16
C ASP A 47 -24.23 -2.86 -2.62
N PRO A 48 -24.24 -2.44 -3.88
CA PRO A 48 -23.19 -1.56 -4.40
C PRO A 48 -23.25 -0.15 -3.80
N THR A 49 -24.32 0.18 -3.10
CA THR A 49 -24.41 1.47 -2.43
C THR A 49 -23.82 1.43 -1.03
N PHE A 50 -23.51 0.25 -0.52
CA PHE A 50 -22.95 0.13 0.81
C PHE A 50 -21.43 0.17 0.74
N HIS A 51 -20.83 1.09 1.48
CA HIS A 51 -19.39 1.18 1.59
C HIS A 51 -19.04 1.79 2.95
N VAL A 52 -17.85 1.49 3.40
CA VAL A 52 -17.34 2.02 4.66
C VAL A 52 -16.61 3.32 4.39
N VAL A 53 -17.08 4.38 5.02
CA VAL A 53 -16.49 5.70 4.89
C VAL A 53 -15.23 5.77 5.76
N VAL A 54 -14.15 6.31 5.20
CA VAL A 54 -12.96 6.64 5.96
C VAL A 54 -12.91 8.14 6.19
N ARG A 55 -12.16 8.54 7.23
CA ARG A 55 -12.20 9.92 7.70
C ARG A 55 -10.82 10.53 7.74
N SER A 56 -10.78 11.85 7.71
CA SER A 56 -9.50 12.57 7.76
C SER A 56 -8.90 12.61 9.16
N GLY A 57 -9.67 12.28 10.18
CA GLY A 57 -9.21 12.24 11.56
C GLY A 57 -9.87 11.11 12.33
N PRO A 58 -9.40 10.81 13.55
CA PRO A 58 -9.86 9.67 14.34
C PRO A 58 -11.16 9.99 15.11
N SER A 59 -12.21 10.27 14.38
CA SER A 59 -13.51 10.61 14.96
C SER A 59 -14.62 10.45 13.95
N GLU A 60 -15.79 10.05 14.41
CA GLU A 60 -16.97 9.95 13.57
C GLU A 60 -17.41 11.30 13.04
N THR A 61 -17.01 12.37 13.68
CA THR A 61 -17.34 13.73 13.26
C THR A 61 -16.27 14.33 12.35
N SER A 62 -15.14 13.65 12.15
CA SER A 62 -14.13 14.11 11.21
C SER A 62 -14.68 14.04 9.78
N PRO A 63 -14.23 14.93 8.89
CA PRO A 63 -14.70 14.92 7.52
C PRO A 63 -14.47 13.58 6.82
N ALA A 64 -15.39 13.19 5.98
CA ALA A 64 -15.21 12.00 5.14
C ALA A 64 -14.05 12.24 4.17
N ALA A 65 -13.21 11.22 4.00
CA ALA A 65 -12.01 11.32 3.19
C ALA A 65 -11.93 10.24 2.12
N GLY A 66 -12.99 9.51 1.90
CA GLY A 66 -13.05 8.46 0.89
C GLY A 66 -13.76 7.22 1.41
N TRP A 67 -13.58 6.14 0.70
CA TRP A 67 -14.21 4.87 1.02
C TRP A 67 -13.16 3.77 1.09
N ALA A 68 -13.43 2.79 1.94
CA ALA A 68 -12.63 1.60 2.02
C ALA A 68 -13.17 0.53 1.08
N SER A 69 -12.29 -0.18 0.41
CA SER A 69 -12.65 -1.38 -0.33
C SER A 69 -12.53 -2.60 0.58
N ALA A 70 -12.84 -3.78 0.04
CA ALA A 70 -12.91 -5.00 0.83
C ALA A 70 -11.63 -5.31 1.61
N VAL A 71 -10.48 -4.98 1.05
CA VAL A 71 -9.18 -5.15 1.69
C VAL A 71 -8.56 -3.77 1.89
N VAL A 72 -8.04 -3.54 3.09
CA VAL A 72 -7.49 -2.25 3.48
C VAL A 72 -6.07 -2.43 4.01
N ILE A 73 -5.27 -1.37 3.92
CA ILE A 73 -3.88 -1.37 4.39
C ILE A 73 -3.83 -0.55 5.67
N ILE A 74 -3.45 -1.19 6.76
CA ILE A 74 -3.45 -0.60 8.09
C ILE A 74 -2.02 -0.42 8.58
N LYS A 75 -1.74 0.74 9.14
CA LYS A 75 -0.44 1.04 9.73
C LYS A 75 -0.23 0.22 10.99
N MET A 76 0.95 -0.38 11.10
CA MET A 76 1.35 -1.16 12.26
C MET A 76 2.38 -0.41 13.10
N PRO A 77 2.39 -0.62 14.40
CA PRO A 77 1.46 -1.42 15.18
C PRO A 77 0.07 -0.80 15.23
N GLU A 78 -0.94 -1.65 15.41
CA GLU A 78 -2.33 -1.21 15.52
C GLU A 78 -2.54 -0.54 16.86
N ILE A 79 -2.62 0.78 16.86
CA ILE A 79 -2.85 1.56 18.08
C ILE A 79 -4.08 2.42 17.83
N PRO A 80 -5.26 1.99 18.25
CA PRO A 80 -6.47 2.76 18.01
C PRO A 80 -6.46 4.09 18.74
N GLN A 81 -6.99 5.11 18.08
CA GLN A 81 -7.28 6.40 18.70
C GLN A 81 -8.77 6.64 18.57
N ASN A 82 -9.45 6.80 19.68
CA ASN A 82 -10.91 6.95 19.71
C ASN A 82 -11.62 5.85 18.93
N GLY A 83 -11.05 4.65 18.90
CA GLY A 83 -11.62 3.53 18.17
C GLY A 83 -11.32 3.51 16.68
N PHE A 84 -10.42 4.39 16.20
CA PHE A 84 -10.04 4.45 14.79
C PHE A 84 -8.60 4.02 14.59
N LEU A 85 -8.34 3.39 13.43
CA LEU A 85 -7.00 2.98 13.00
C LEU A 85 -6.55 3.82 11.81
N GLN A 86 -5.24 3.98 11.68
CA GLN A 86 -4.69 4.64 10.50
C GLN A 86 -4.67 3.68 9.32
N MET A 87 -5.18 4.16 8.21
CA MET A 87 -5.29 3.39 6.97
C MET A 87 -4.64 4.16 5.83
N LEU A 88 -3.95 3.45 4.95
CA LEU A 88 -3.31 4.05 3.80
C LEU A 88 -4.14 3.78 2.55
N LEU A 89 -4.51 4.85 1.86
CA LEU A 89 -5.22 4.76 0.59
C LEU A 89 -4.24 4.48 -0.56
N PRO A 90 -4.73 3.96 -1.70
CA PRO A 90 -3.85 3.70 -2.84
C PRO A 90 -3.07 4.90 -3.34
N ASN A 91 -3.56 6.11 -3.10
CA ASN A 91 -2.87 7.35 -3.49
C ASN A 91 -1.87 7.83 -2.44
N ASN A 92 -1.49 6.98 -1.50
CA ASN A 92 -0.55 7.28 -0.41
C ASN A 92 -1.09 8.24 0.63
N ARG A 93 -2.36 8.48 0.64
CA ARG A 93 -2.97 9.36 1.61
C ARG A 93 -3.34 8.58 2.87
N MET A 94 -2.94 9.11 4.03
CA MET A 94 -3.27 8.50 5.31
C MET A 94 -4.64 8.99 5.76
N VAL A 95 -5.50 8.05 6.13
CA VAL A 95 -6.86 8.33 6.62
C VAL A 95 -7.13 7.46 7.83
N TRP A 96 -8.35 7.52 8.36
CA TRP A 96 -8.75 6.79 9.55
C TRP A 96 -9.99 5.96 9.28
N ILE A 97 -9.98 4.73 9.77
CA ILE A 97 -11.11 3.81 9.65
C ILE A 97 -11.48 3.29 11.03
N ALA A 98 -12.77 3.12 11.29
CA ALA A 98 -13.20 2.55 12.55
C ALA A 98 -12.63 1.14 12.72
N ALA A 99 -12.01 0.87 13.85
CA ALA A 99 -11.39 -0.42 14.11
C ALA A 99 -12.42 -1.56 14.02
N ASP A 100 -13.64 -1.30 14.47
CA ASP A 100 -14.72 -2.30 14.46
C ASP A 100 -15.16 -2.67 13.05
N ASP A 101 -14.83 -1.87 12.05
CA ASP A 101 -15.14 -2.19 10.66
C ASP A 101 -14.09 -3.07 10.02
N THR A 102 -13.04 -3.43 10.74
CA THR A 102 -11.94 -4.24 10.21
C THR A 102 -11.79 -5.54 10.97
N LYS A 103 -11.25 -6.53 10.29
CA LYS A 103 -10.90 -7.84 10.84
C LYS A 103 -9.63 -8.34 10.18
N PRO A 104 -8.95 -9.35 10.76
CA PRO A 104 -7.75 -9.90 10.13
C PRO A 104 -8.01 -10.39 8.71
N TYR A 105 -7.01 -10.23 7.85
CA TYR A 105 -7.12 -10.71 6.48
C TYR A 105 -7.22 -12.22 6.43
N ARG A 106 -8.14 -12.69 5.59
CA ARG A 106 -8.29 -14.12 5.33
C ARG A 106 -8.91 -14.32 3.96
N SER A 107 -8.24 -15.08 3.13
CA SER A 107 -8.80 -15.43 1.82
C SER A 107 -9.79 -16.57 1.98
N VAL A 108 -10.95 -16.41 1.39
CA VAL A 108 -11.99 -17.43 1.44
C VAL A 108 -11.63 -18.59 0.53
N SER A 109 -11.07 -18.32 -0.62
CA SER A 109 -10.74 -19.34 -1.61
C SER A 109 -9.44 -20.08 -1.32
N ASN A 110 -8.55 -19.47 -0.56
CA ASN A 110 -7.27 -20.08 -0.23
C ASN A 110 -6.82 -19.64 1.17
N PRO A 111 -7.08 -20.47 2.19
CA PRO A 111 -6.76 -20.08 3.57
C PRO A 111 -5.27 -19.82 3.82
N ASN A 112 -4.40 -20.33 2.96
CA ASN A 112 -2.97 -20.14 3.09
C ASN A 112 -2.48 -18.91 2.33
N ALA A 113 -3.33 -18.25 1.59
CA ALA A 113 -2.95 -17.06 0.87
C ALA A 113 -2.67 -15.91 1.85
N ARG A 114 -1.69 -15.12 1.52
CA ARG A 114 -1.33 -13.94 2.29
C ARG A 114 -1.50 -12.70 1.44
N CYS A 115 -1.68 -11.59 2.10
CA CYS A 115 -1.75 -10.30 1.45
C CYS A 115 -0.55 -9.48 1.90
N GLN A 116 0.22 -8.99 0.94
CA GLN A 116 1.38 -8.16 1.24
C GLN A 116 1.16 -6.77 0.67
N PRO A 117 1.10 -5.73 1.52
CA PRO A 117 1.09 -4.36 1.01
C PRO A 117 2.37 -4.07 0.25
N GLU A 118 2.24 -3.41 -0.89
CA GLU A 118 3.36 -3.12 -1.77
C GLU A 118 3.28 -1.72 -2.35
N ILE A 119 4.44 -1.18 -2.69
CA ILE A 119 4.52 0.01 -3.54
C ILE A 119 4.67 -0.49 -4.96
N LEU A 120 3.71 -0.13 -5.80
CA LEU A 120 3.68 -0.55 -7.19
C LEU A 120 4.64 0.29 -8.03
N PRO A 121 4.98 -0.16 -9.25
CA PRO A 121 5.84 0.64 -10.13
C PRO A 121 5.32 2.04 -10.41
N SER A 122 4.02 2.22 -10.33
CA SER A 122 3.39 3.54 -10.51
C SER A 122 3.61 4.47 -9.31
N GLY A 123 4.14 3.96 -8.20
CA GLY A 123 4.25 4.72 -6.97
C GLY A 123 3.01 4.63 -6.08
N ARG A 124 1.95 4.01 -6.56
CA ARG A 124 0.74 3.81 -5.76
C ARG A 124 0.91 2.60 -4.86
N VAL A 125 0.12 2.56 -3.81
CA VAL A 125 0.10 1.43 -2.89
C VAL A 125 -0.92 0.42 -3.37
N GLY A 126 -0.56 -0.84 -3.31
CA GLY A 126 -1.44 -1.93 -3.69
C GLY A 126 -1.12 -3.19 -2.91
N PHE A 127 -1.61 -4.31 -3.43
CA PHE A 127 -1.44 -5.60 -2.78
C PHE A 127 -0.68 -6.53 -3.70
N GLY A 128 0.19 -7.33 -3.10
CA GLY A 128 0.88 -8.39 -3.80
C GLY A 128 0.60 -9.73 -3.16
N PRO A 129 0.93 -10.81 -3.86
CA PRO A 129 0.87 -12.15 -3.28
C PRO A 129 1.93 -12.25 -2.20
N GLY A 130 1.53 -12.64 -1.02
CA GLY A 130 2.44 -12.82 0.11
C GLY A 130 3.17 -14.15 0.09
#